data_38bf7c4f538c6b7330b7aac78f8db6c8
#
_entry.id   38bf7c4f538c6b7330b7aac78f8db6c8
#
_cell.length_a   1.000
_cell.length_b   1.000
_cell.length_c   1.000
_cell.angle_alpha   90.00
_cell.angle_beta   90.00
_cell.angle_gamma   90.00
#
_symmetry.space_group_name_H-M   'P 1'
#
loop_
_entity.id
_entity.type
_entity.pdbx_description
1 polymer ?
#
loop_
_entity_poly.entity_id
_entity_poly.type
_entity_poly.pdbx_seq_one_letter_code
_entity_poly.pdbx_strand_id
1 'polypeptide(L)'
;MRSSLTTTSIRVLLTTVLLTAGAATQASAEPVPDEWCLGPPSITQDGWPFEGTLSNVPLQVPVSVRLGMDNLENVCVGMTAVVQKADGSQRTVVPLDKDGGTSGPPSWRKYGFLSASVASGAGDWVIKKVTWGAKFRDVNVPFKVIRTTTLTLEQPARTSGTARTTITGMVRQYTSTGVQAPSANRTVDIMHQVGSRITTAKSDASGRYRATVAFTQTTTLRAIVPGAGDQYPVYSGFVTAHKLLAMSYLSAASTGQVNKLWKVSGTAFPGKLWTALEIWTGTAWVPAGSASYTLANGSYSRYWKPSRTGTFRLRVVVSGPRLDNSPWNREVTVTVKA
;
A
#
# COMPACT_ATOMS: atom_id res chain seq x y z
N MET A 1 -22.14 -43.37 -3.92
CA MET A 1 -21.14 -43.25 -5.00
C MET A 1 -19.82 -42.82 -4.40
N ARG A 2 -18.86 -43.76 -4.28
CA ARG A 2 -17.53 -43.47 -3.73
C ARG A 2 -16.58 -43.19 -4.89
N SER A 3 -15.97 -42.02 -4.91
CA SER A 3 -14.94 -41.65 -5.88
C SER A 3 -13.56 -41.88 -5.28
N SER A 4 -12.79 -42.78 -5.85
CA SER A 4 -11.44 -43.13 -5.46
C SER A 4 -10.45 -42.13 -6.10
N LEU A 5 -9.63 -41.51 -5.28
CA LEU A 5 -8.48 -40.71 -5.70
C LEU A 5 -7.28 -41.62 -5.93
N THR A 6 -6.81 -41.66 -7.15
CA THR A 6 -5.60 -42.40 -7.58
C THR A 6 -4.38 -41.50 -7.33
N THR A 7 -3.49 -41.96 -6.46
CA THR A 7 -2.22 -41.28 -6.16
C THR A 7 -1.18 -41.72 -7.18
N THR A 8 -0.71 -40.79 -8.03
CA THR A 8 0.36 -41.03 -8.99
C THR A 8 1.70 -40.69 -8.33
N SER A 9 2.49 -41.71 -8.06
CA SER A 9 3.87 -41.57 -7.54
C SER A 9 4.82 -41.27 -8.66
N ILE A 10 5.43 -40.08 -8.65
CA ILE A 10 6.55 -39.72 -9.56
C ILE A 10 7.86 -40.19 -8.91
N ARG A 11 8.51 -41.18 -9.52
CA ARG A 11 9.88 -41.58 -9.19
C ARG A 11 10.85 -40.65 -9.90
N VAL A 12 11.61 -39.86 -9.15
CA VAL A 12 12.74 -39.07 -9.65
C VAL A 12 13.95 -39.95 -9.64
N LEU A 13 14.48 -40.20 -10.83
CA LEU A 13 15.79 -40.88 -11.03
C LEU A 13 16.88 -39.84 -10.73
N LEU A 14 17.65 -40.06 -9.66
CA LEU A 14 18.87 -39.29 -9.38
C LEU A 14 20.01 -39.93 -10.21
N THR A 15 20.45 -39.25 -11.25
CA THR A 15 21.68 -39.58 -11.97
C THR A 15 22.84 -38.87 -11.28
N THR A 16 23.67 -39.66 -10.60
CA THR A 16 24.88 -39.17 -9.94
C THR A 16 25.98 -39.00 -11.01
N VAL A 17 26.28 -37.76 -11.35
CA VAL A 17 27.45 -37.41 -12.18
C VAL A 17 28.64 -37.24 -11.23
N LEU A 18 29.58 -38.18 -11.28
CA LEU A 18 30.88 -38.00 -10.62
C LEU A 18 31.70 -36.98 -11.44
N LEU A 19 31.78 -35.77 -10.92
CA LEU A 19 32.81 -34.81 -11.37
C LEU A 19 34.09 -35.07 -10.59
N THR A 20 35.09 -35.57 -11.27
CA THR A 20 36.49 -35.63 -10.82
C THR A 20 36.96 -34.17 -10.65
N ALA A 21 37.05 -33.70 -9.42
CA ALA A 21 37.67 -32.43 -9.10
C ALA A 21 39.16 -32.51 -9.31
N GLY A 22 39.61 -31.93 -10.43
CA GLY A 22 41.03 -31.58 -10.56
C GLY A 22 41.37 -30.55 -9.49
N ALA A 23 42.27 -30.92 -8.58
CA ALA A 23 42.82 -30.00 -7.61
C ALA A 23 43.62 -28.92 -8.36
N ALA A 24 42.93 -27.80 -8.66
CA ALA A 24 43.63 -26.57 -8.96
C ALA A 24 44.25 -26.11 -7.62
N THR A 25 45.54 -26.24 -7.50
CA THR A 25 46.34 -25.57 -6.45
C THR A 25 46.04 -24.09 -6.56
N GLN A 26 45.13 -23.60 -5.71
CA GLN A 26 45.01 -22.14 -5.46
C GLN A 26 46.37 -21.70 -4.93
N ALA A 27 47.10 -20.96 -5.77
CA ALA A 27 48.27 -20.25 -5.31
C ALA A 27 47.78 -19.38 -4.12
N SER A 28 48.19 -19.72 -2.90
CA SER A 28 48.00 -18.93 -1.74
C SER A 28 48.62 -17.57 -2.03
N ALA A 29 47.81 -16.56 -2.27
CA ALA A 29 48.30 -15.19 -2.38
C ALA A 29 49.07 -14.89 -1.12
N GLU A 30 50.35 -14.56 -1.25
CA GLU A 30 51.14 -14.10 -0.09
C GLU A 30 50.35 -12.95 0.62
N PRO A 31 50.29 -12.98 1.96
CA PRO A 31 49.65 -11.91 2.70
C PRO A 31 50.37 -10.61 2.34
N VAL A 32 49.61 -9.68 1.77
CA VAL A 32 50.10 -8.33 1.43
C VAL A 32 50.56 -7.66 2.72
N PRO A 33 51.78 -7.09 2.76
CA PRO A 33 52.30 -6.43 3.99
C PRO A 33 51.32 -5.37 4.50
N ASP A 34 51.11 -5.30 5.80
CA ASP A 34 50.20 -4.35 6.47
C ASP A 34 50.44 -2.87 6.10
N GLU A 35 51.57 -2.56 5.54
CA GLU A 35 51.96 -1.22 5.09
C GLU A 35 51.12 -0.69 3.92
N TRP A 36 50.52 -1.55 3.13
CA TRP A 36 49.78 -1.21 1.91
C TRP A 36 48.33 -0.80 2.19
N CYS A 37 47.85 -1.03 3.40
CA CYS A 37 46.55 -0.55 3.87
C CYS A 37 46.60 0.88 4.42
N LEU A 38 47.67 1.64 4.15
CA LEU A 38 48.03 2.89 4.82
C LEU A 38 47.40 4.17 4.25
N GLY A 39 46.68 4.12 3.14
CA GLY A 39 45.87 5.27 2.73
C GLY A 39 44.83 5.61 3.81
N PRO A 40 44.53 6.87 4.09
CA PRO A 40 43.46 7.17 5.01
C PRO A 40 42.16 6.62 4.42
N PRO A 41 41.53 5.58 5.04
CA PRO A 41 40.26 5.12 4.58
C PRO A 41 39.30 6.31 4.69
N SER A 42 38.84 6.82 3.58
CA SER A 42 37.71 7.74 3.60
C SER A 42 36.48 6.90 3.95
N ILE A 43 36.13 6.88 5.23
CA ILE A 43 34.95 6.21 5.69
C ILE A 43 33.79 7.14 5.38
N THR A 44 33.26 6.99 4.20
CA THR A 44 32.01 7.63 3.83
C THR A 44 30.95 6.54 3.91
N GLN A 45 29.95 6.79 4.72
CA GLN A 45 28.67 6.13 4.51
C GLN A 45 28.21 6.63 3.14
N ASP A 46 28.25 5.77 2.14
CA ASP A 46 27.75 6.13 0.82
C ASP A 46 26.29 6.50 0.96
N GLY A 47 25.99 7.77 0.94
CA GLY A 47 24.75 8.52 0.71
C GLY A 47 23.39 7.89 0.88
N TRP A 48 23.32 6.62 1.23
CA TRP A 48 22.09 5.90 1.54
C TRP A 48 22.07 5.66 3.05
N PRO A 49 21.09 6.19 3.78
CA PRO A 49 20.84 5.73 5.12
C PRO A 49 20.57 4.23 5.02
N PHE A 50 21.46 3.39 5.54
CA PHE A 50 21.20 1.98 5.70
C PHE A 50 20.14 1.82 6.79
N GLU A 51 18.91 1.86 6.35
CA GLU A 51 17.76 1.63 7.18
C GLU A 51 17.48 0.15 7.16
N GLY A 52 18.02 -0.54 8.12
CA GLY A 52 17.68 -1.93 8.34
C GLY A 52 16.27 -2.05 8.91
N THR A 53 15.42 -2.85 8.27
CA THR A 53 14.06 -3.10 8.72
C THR A 53 14.02 -4.31 9.62
N LEU A 54 13.69 -4.14 10.90
CA LEU A 54 13.53 -5.26 11.83
C LEU A 54 12.25 -6.03 11.49
N SER A 55 12.43 -7.32 11.20
CA SER A 55 11.35 -8.28 10.97
C SER A 55 11.43 -9.42 12.00
N ASN A 56 10.64 -10.47 11.85
CA ASN A 56 10.71 -11.68 12.69
C ASN A 56 12.01 -12.50 12.51
N VAL A 57 12.82 -12.17 11.51
CA VAL A 57 14.11 -12.81 11.25
C VAL A 57 15.20 -11.86 11.72
N PRO A 58 16.31 -12.34 12.35
CA PRO A 58 17.45 -11.49 12.66
C PRO A 58 17.91 -10.75 11.42
N LEU A 59 17.72 -9.46 11.40
CA LEU A 59 18.09 -8.63 10.27
C LEU A 59 19.59 -8.48 10.22
N GLN A 60 20.18 -8.71 9.07
CA GLN A 60 21.55 -8.34 8.78
C GLN A 60 21.58 -6.93 8.19
N VAL A 61 21.94 -5.96 9.01
CA VAL A 61 22.14 -4.58 8.56
C VAL A 61 23.51 -4.47 7.90
N PRO A 62 23.61 -4.14 6.63
CA PRO A 62 24.91 -3.98 6.00
C PRO A 62 25.66 -2.79 6.59
N VAL A 63 26.87 -3.04 7.04
CA VAL A 63 27.82 -2.02 7.49
C VAL A 63 28.91 -1.97 6.43
N SER A 64 29.02 -0.87 5.70
CA SER A 64 30.00 -0.71 4.65
C SER A 64 31.01 0.39 4.97
N VAL A 65 32.23 0.16 4.55
CA VAL A 65 33.32 1.13 4.63
C VAL A 65 33.91 1.29 3.24
N ARG A 66 33.97 2.51 2.78
CA ARG A 66 34.65 2.84 1.52
C ARG A 66 36.11 3.14 1.83
N LEU A 67 36.98 2.43 1.13
CA LEU A 67 38.43 2.67 1.22
C LEU A 67 38.81 3.63 0.09
N GLY A 68 39.35 4.81 0.47
CA GLY A 68 39.86 5.79 -0.48
C GLY A 68 41.27 5.39 -0.93
N MET A 69 41.35 4.43 -1.84
CA MET A 69 42.65 4.02 -2.41
C MET A 69 42.54 3.96 -3.92
N ASP A 70 43.31 4.81 -4.56
CA ASP A 70 43.57 4.68 -5.98
C ASP A 70 44.60 3.55 -6.19
N ASN A 71 44.20 2.50 -6.89
CA ASN A 71 45.05 1.44 -7.46
C ASN A 71 45.50 0.23 -6.59
N LEU A 72 44.71 -0.38 -5.75
CA LEU A 72 45.13 -1.65 -5.16
C LEU A 72 44.10 -2.77 -5.37
N GLU A 73 44.50 -3.78 -6.16
CA GLU A 73 43.79 -5.04 -6.32
C GLU A 73 43.86 -5.95 -5.07
N ASN A 74 44.61 -5.54 -4.04
CA ASN A 74 44.85 -6.32 -2.85
C ASN A 74 44.21 -5.71 -1.62
N VAL A 75 43.30 -6.40 -1.17
CA VAL A 75 42.35 -6.09 -0.13
C VAL A 75 42.97 -6.31 1.23
N CYS A 76 42.84 -5.33 2.12
CA CYS A 76 43.16 -5.50 3.51
C CYS A 76 42.33 -6.63 4.13
N VAL A 77 43.01 -7.69 4.53
CA VAL A 77 42.38 -8.87 5.13
C VAL A 77 42.13 -8.58 6.63
N GLY A 78 41.00 -9.06 7.16
CA GLY A 78 40.68 -8.97 8.57
C GLY A 78 40.16 -7.60 9.04
N MET A 79 39.54 -6.83 8.12
CA MET A 79 38.90 -5.57 8.52
C MET A 79 37.70 -5.84 9.41
N THR A 80 37.56 -5.00 10.45
CA THR A 80 36.36 -5.02 11.32
C THR A 80 35.86 -3.62 11.60
N ALA A 81 34.58 -3.49 11.83
CA ALA A 81 33.94 -2.26 12.28
C ALA A 81 33.39 -2.43 13.71
N VAL A 82 33.72 -1.52 14.58
CA VAL A 82 33.08 -1.43 15.92
C VAL A 82 31.84 -0.58 15.78
N VAL A 83 30.69 -1.18 15.98
CA VAL A 83 29.38 -0.57 15.85
C VAL A 83 28.74 -0.48 17.24
N GLN A 84 28.20 0.67 17.58
CA GLN A 84 27.61 0.93 18.89
C GLN A 84 26.27 1.65 18.73
N LYS A 85 25.28 1.31 19.56
CA LYS A 85 24.07 2.11 19.70
C LYS A 85 24.40 3.50 20.22
N ALA A 86 23.70 4.52 19.74
CA ALA A 86 23.99 5.90 20.12
C ALA A 86 23.84 6.16 21.62
N ASP A 87 22.95 5.43 22.29
CA ASP A 87 22.75 5.45 23.74
C ASP A 87 23.83 4.66 24.54
N GLY A 88 24.74 4.02 23.85
CA GLY A 88 25.79 3.21 24.48
C GLY A 88 25.35 1.82 24.95
N SER A 89 24.09 1.49 24.91
CA SER A 89 23.51 0.25 25.46
C SER A 89 24.02 -1.03 24.81
N GLN A 90 24.52 -0.95 23.59
CA GLN A 90 25.02 -2.09 22.83
C GLN A 90 26.24 -1.73 21.99
N ARG A 91 27.20 -2.64 21.98
CA ARG A 91 28.42 -2.54 21.19
C ARG A 91 28.73 -3.91 20.60
N THR A 92 29.09 -3.95 19.33
CA THR A 92 29.52 -5.18 18.66
C THR A 92 30.62 -4.91 17.64
N VAL A 93 31.29 -5.95 17.23
CA VAL A 93 32.30 -5.92 16.18
C VAL A 93 31.73 -6.65 14.95
N VAL A 94 31.76 -5.99 13.83
CA VAL A 94 31.28 -6.51 12.56
C VAL A 94 32.47 -6.79 11.67
N PRO A 95 32.71 -8.05 11.25
CA PRO A 95 33.71 -8.35 10.22
C PRO A 95 33.32 -7.69 8.90
N LEU A 96 34.28 -7.04 8.26
CA LEU A 96 34.10 -6.45 6.93
C LEU A 96 34.84 -7.36 5.92
N ASP A 97 34.31 -8.56 5.73
CA ASP A 97 34.93 -9.64 4.99
C ASP A 97 34.46 -9.77 3.53
N LYS A 98 33.50 -8.93 3.14
CA LYS A 98 32.91 -8.96 1.80
C LYS A 98 33.32 -7.77 0.95
N ASP A 99 33.57 -8.03 -0.31
CA ASP A 99 33.91 -7.04 -1.31
C ASP A 99 32.66 -6.58 -2.05
N GLY A 100 32.42 -5.29 -2.08
CA GLY A 100 31.35 -4.67 -2.85
C GLY A 100 31.86 -4.19 -4.20
N GLY A 101 31.63 -4.99 -5.25
CA GLY A 101 31.85 -4.57 -6.64
C GLY A 101 30.68 -3.74 -7.13
N THR A 102 30.92 -2.50 -7.58
CA THR A 102 30.02 -1.78 -8.47
C THR A 102 30.76 -1.46 -9.75
N SER A 103 30.09 -1.55 -10.88
CA SER A 103 30.56 -1.19 -12.20
C SER A 103 30.84 0.33 -12.29
N GLY A 104 32.03 0.76 -11.85
CA GLY A 104 32.52 2.12 -11.91
C GLY A 104 34.01 2.17 -11.49
N PRO A 105 34.73 3.27 -11.69
CA PRO A 105 36.14 3.33 -11.34
C PRO A 105 36.34 2.94 -9.87
N PRO A 106 37.47 2.30 -9.52
CA PRO A 106 37.59 1.42 -8.37
C PRO A 106 37.49 2.17 -7.05
N SER A 107 36.29 2.23 -6.53
CA SER A 107 36.09 2.53 -5.11
C SER A 107 35.91 1.22 -4.40
N TRP A 108 36.97 0.72 -3.79
CA TRP A 108 36.95 -0.49 -3.02
C TRP A 108 36.02 -0.33 -1.80
N ARG A 109 35.00 -1.16 -1.73
CA ARG A 109 34.11 -1.24 -0.56
C ARG A 109 34.37 -2.54 0.17
N LYS A 110 34.60 -2.44 1.45
CA LYS A 110 34.47 -3.56 2.36
C LYS A 110 33.17 -3.45 3.11
N TYR A 111 32.41 -4.52 3.17
CA TYR A 111 31.19 -4.54 3.94
C TYR A 111 31.03 -5.84 4.75
N GLY A 112 30.29 -5.75 5.81
CA GLY A 112 29.84 -6.84 6.65
C GLY A 112 28.42 -6.61 7.08
N PHE A 113 27.90 -7.51 7.92
CA PHE A 113 26.51 -7.41 8.38
C PHE A 113 26.45 -7.33 9.90
N LEU A 114 25.82 -6.28 10.40
CA LEU A 114 25.39 -6.20 11.78
C LEU A 114 24.16 -7.07 11.97
N SER A 115 24.26 -8.12 12.79
CA SER A 115 23.12 -8.91 13.22
C SER A 115 22.39 -8.13 14.30
N ALA A 116 21.32 -7.44 13.95
CA ALA A 116 20.47 -6.73 14.90
C ALA A 116 19.28 -7.62 15.27
N SER A 117 19.25 -8.13 16.50
CA SER A 117 18.06 -8.81 17.00
C SER A 117 16.92 -7.79 17.15
N VAL A 118 15.69 -8.20 16.92
CA VAL A 118 14.50 -7.35 17.07
C VAL A 118 14.40 -6.76 18.48
N ALA A 119 14.97 -7.46 19.47
CA ALA A 119 14.93 -7.07 20.88
C ALA A 119 15.68 -5.77 21.18
N SER A 120 16.77 -5.53 20.48
CA SER A 120 17.73 -4.51 20.87
C SER A 120 18.21 -3.65 19.69
N GLY A 121 17.81 -4.00 18.47
CA GLY A 121 18.39 -3.48 17.24
C GLY A 121 17.85 -2.13 16.77
N ALA A 122 16.60 -1.76 17.10
CA ALA A 122 16.03 -0.51 16.59
C ALA A 122 16.64 0.73 17.26
N GLY A 123 16.73 1.82 16.52
CA GLY A 123 17.22 3.11 16.98
C GLY A 123 18.45 3.60 16.24
N ASP A 124 19.11 4.59 16.82
CA ASP A 124 20.29 5.22 16.26
C ASP A 124 21.56 4.43 16.62
N TRP A 125 22.38 4.18 15.63
CA TRP A 125 23.63 3.47 15.73
C TRP A 125 24.79 4.32 15.18
N VAL A 126 26.01 4.01 15.60
CA VAL A 126 27.21 4.70 15.14
C VAL A 126 28.30 3.67 14.88
N ILE A 127 28.97 3.77 13.73
CA ILE A 127 30.24 3.09 13.50
C ILE A 127 31.30 3.93 14.23
N LYS A 128 31.89 3.39 15.28
CA LYS A 128 32.86 4.09 16.16
C LYS A 128 34.28 3.96 15.69
N LYS A 129 34.65 2.78 15.21
CA LYS A 129 36.01 2.43 14.88
C LYS A 129 36.07 1.43 13.74
N VAL A 130 37.02 1.56 12.86
CA VAL A 130 37.38 0.54 11.86
C VAL A 130 38.79 0.09 12.18
N THR A 131 39.03 -1.23 12.16
CA THR A 131 40.34 -1.83 12.42
C THR A 131 40.76 -2.70 11.25
N TRP A 132 42.05 -2.78 11.00
CA TRP A 132 42.67 -3.68 10.04
C TRP A 132 44.08 -4.07 10.52
N GLY A 133 44.32 -5.36 10.73
CA GLY A 133 45.53 -5.82 11.40
C GLY A 133 45.68 -5.16 12.77
N ALA A 134 46.89 -4.66 13.08
CA ALA A 134 47.16 -3.94 14.32
C ALA A 134 46.77 -2.44 14.30
N LYS A 135 46.25 -1.95 13.17
CA LYS A 135 45.92 -0.52 12.98
C LYS A 135 44.43 -0.28 13.15
N PHE A 136 44.08 0.95 13.47
CA PHE A 136 42.69 1.37 13.60
C PHE A 136 42.52 2.83 13.25
N ARG A 137 41.27 3.18 12.95
CA ARG A 137 40.79 4.56 12.83
C ARG A 137 39.52 4.75 13.61
N ASP A 138 39.44 5.75 14.44
CA ASP A 138 38.22 6.17 15.08
C ASP A 138 37.38 6.99 14.06
N VAL A 139 36.10 6.68 14.03
CA VAL A 139 35.12 7.30 13.15
C VAL A 139 33.83 7.53 13.92
N ASN A 140 32.95 8.36 13.41
CA ASN A 140 31.66 8.59 14.04
C ASN A 140 30.60 8.68 12.90
N VAL A 141 30.34 7.56 12.25
CA VAL A 141 29.37 7.50 11.15
C VAL A 141 28.03 7.03 11.70
N PRO A 142 27.02 7.92 11.79
CA PRO A 142 25.70 7.54 12.27
C PRO A 142 24.93 6.77 11.21
N PHE A 143 24.11 5.82 11.65
CA PHE A 143 23.10 5.16 10.84
C PHE A 143 21.89 4.76 11.70
N LYS A 144 20.78 4.40 11.08
CA LYS A 144 19.54 4.09 11.78
C LYS A 144 19.06 2.68 11.48
N VAL A 145 18.59 1.97 12.49
CA VAL A 145 17.89 0.70 12.37
C VAL A 145 16.43 0.90 12.73
N ILE A 146 15.54 0.52 11.84
CA ILE A 146 14.12 0.85 11.91
C ILE A 146 13.26 -0.38 12.18
N ARG A 147 12.17 -0.21 12.93
CA ARG A 147 11.19 -1.28 13.15
C ARG A 147 10.22 -1.38 12.00
N THR A 148 9.97 -2.59 11.54
CA THR A 148 8.91 -2.83 10.55
C THR A 148 7.55 -2.64 11.20
N THR A 149 6.77 -1.79 10.58
CA THR A 149 5.33 -1.64 10.84
C THR A 149 4.57 -2.29 9.71
N THR A 150 3.49 -2.99 10.01
CA THR A 150 2.55 -3.51 9.01
C THR A 150 1.22 -2.79 9.12
N LEU A 151 0.63 -2.49 7.98
CA LEU A 151 -0.63 -1.77 7.87
C LEU A 151 -1.57 -2.55 6.97
N THR A 152 -2.76 -2.85 7.47
CA THR A 152 -3.84 -3.43 6.66
C THR A 152 -4.96 -2.43 6.48
N LEU A 153 -5.67 -2.55 5.37
CA LEU A 153 -6.90 -1.84 5.09
C LEU A 153 -7.93 -2.89 4.67
N GLU A 154 -9.01 -2.99 5.42
CA GLU A 154 -10.07 -3.96 5.17
C GLU A 154 -10.97 -3.45 4.03
N GLN A 155 -11.50 -4.38 3.22
CA GLN A 155 -12.46 -4.04 2.16
C GLN A 155 -13.72 -3.46 2.81
N PRO A 156 -14.09 -2.19 2.55
CA PRO A 156 -15.30 -1.61 3.12
C PRO A 156 -16.56 -2.28 2.60
N ALA A 157 -17.59 -2.33 3.43
CA ALA A 157 -18.92 -2.72 2.98
C ALA A 157 -19.44 -1.75 1.91
N ARG A 158 -20.20 -2.28 0.95
CA ARG A 158 -20.90 -1.45 -0.04
C ARG A 158 -21.91 -0.54 0.66
N THR A 159 -21.96 0.72 0.25
CA THR A 159 -22.92 1.70 0.79
C THR A 159 -23.77 2.30 -0.32
N SER A 160 -25.02 2.63 -0.01
CA SER A 160 -25.96 3.24 -0.96
C SER A 160 -26.44 4.59 -0.46
N GLY A 161 -26.91 5.42 -1.37
CA GLY A 161 -27.54 6.69 -1.06
C GLY A 161 -26.63 7.64 -0.29
N THR A 162 -27.12 8.13 0.86
CA THR A 162 -26.39 9.02 1.76
C THR A 162 -25.58 8.29 2.83
N ALA A 163 -25.65 6.95 2.89
CA ALA A 163 -24.97 6.16 3.90
C ALA A 163 -23.46 6.43 3.89
N ARG A 164 -22.87 6.58 5.06
CA ARG A 164 -21.43 6.77 5.25
C ARG A 164 -20.73 5.41 5.21
N THR A 165 -19.56 5.38 4.63
CA THR A 165 -18.71 4.19 4.57
C THR A 165 -17.81 4.16 5.81
N THR A 166 -17.82 3.04 6.52
CA THR A 166 -16.85 2.77 7.58
C THR A 166 -15.62 2.12 6.96
N ILE A 167 -14.46 2.69 7.26
CA ILE A 167 -13.15 2.23 6.83
C ILE A 167 -12.44 1.71 8.08
N THR A 168 -11.96 0.48 8.02
CA THR A 168 -11.27 -0.19 9.14
C THR A 168 -9.99 -0.84 8.66
N GLY A 169 -9.10 -1.10 9.60
CA GLY A 169 -7.87 -1.80 9.36
C GLY A 169 -7.05 -1.93 10.64
N MET A 170 -5.82 -2.39 10.52
CA MET A 170 -4.98 -2.67 11.65
C MET A 170 -3.55 -2.19 11.43
N VAL A 171 -2.96 -1.63 12.46
CA VAL A 171 -1.53 -1.29 12.55
C VAL A 171 -0.86 -2.25 13.51
N ARG A 172 0.17 -2.93 13.05
CA ARG A 172 0.99 -3.82 13.88
C ARG A 172 2.46 -3.44 13.74
N GLN A 173 3.24 -3.76 14.75
CA GLN A 173 4.67 -3.53 14.79
C GLN A 173 5.37 -4.72 15.43
N TYR A 174 6.58 -5.05 14.99
CA TYR A 174 7.36 -6.07 15.65
C TYR A 174 7.80 -5.61 17.04
N THR A 175 7.52 -6.46 18.03
CA THR A 175 7.99 -6.28 19.42
C THR A 175 9.47 -6.59 19.53
N SER A 176 10.02 -6.34 20.70
CA SER A 176 11.37 -6.75 21.07
C SER A 176 11.60 -8.26 21.02
N THR A 177 10.56 -9.08 21.02
CA THR A 177 10.64 -10.54 20.94
C THR A 177 10.45 -11.09 19.52
N GLY A 178 10.37 -10.22 18.50
CA GLY A 178 10.15 -10.63 17.10
C GLY A 178 8.71 -11.03 16.76
N VAL A 179 7.78 -10.77 17.66
CA VAL A 179 6.35 -11.05 17.44
C VAL A 179 5.64 -9.79 16.97
N GLN A 180 4.73 -9.91 16.01
CA GLN A 180 3.86 -8.81 15.63
C GLN A 180 2.83 -8.53 16.71
N ALA A 181 2.89 -7.34 17.29
CA ALA A 181 1.92 -6.87 18.28
C ALA A 181 1.11 -5.68 17.73
N PRO A 182 -0.09 -5.44 18.30
CA PRO A 182 -0.85 -4.22 18.02
C PRO A 182 -0.03 -2.97 18.29
N SER A 183 -0.14 -1.97 17.40
CA SER A 183 0.51 -0.68 17.59
C SER A 183 -0.54 0.39 17.84
N ALA A 184 -0.66 0.81 19.12
CA ALA A 184 -1.64 1.79 19.56
C ALA A 184 -1.22 3.24 19.24
N ASN A 185 -2.19 4.14 19.22
CA ASN A 185 -2.03 5.60 19.06
C ASN A 185 -1.31 6.04 17.77
N ARG A 186 -1.25 5.16 16.76
CA ARG A 186 -0.65 5.50 15.46
C ARG A 186 -1.63 6.31 14.64
N THR A 187 -1.14 7.40 14.10
CA THR A 187 -1.88 8.18 13.10
C THR A 187 -1.93 7.39 11.79
N VAL A 188 -3.12 7.25 11.23
CA VAL A 188 -3.36 6.58 9.95
C VAL A 188 -4.10 7.54 9.04
N ASP A 189 -3.47 7.94 7.95
CA ASP A 189 -4.08 8.75 6.92
C ASP A 189 -4.77 7.85 5.90
N ILE A 190 -6.05 8.10 5.62
CA ILE A 190 -6.79 7.47 4.55
C ILE A 190 -6.70 8.37 3.32
N MET A 191 -6.21 7.81 2.22
CA MET A 191 -5.86 8.54 1.00
C MET A 191 -6.66 8.04 -0.19
N HIS A 192 -6.96 8.92 -1.12
CA HIS A 192 -7.31 8.52 -2.48
C HIS A 192 -6.13 7.89 -3.21
N GLN A 193 -6.42 7.05 -4.20
CA GLN A 193 -5.38 6.48 -5.08
C GLN A 193 -4.46 7.56 -5.67
N VAL A 194 -5.00 8.72 -6.00
CA VAL A 194 -4.25 9.86 -6.58
C VAL A 194 -3.46 10.67 -5.55
N GLY A 195 -3.40 10.24 -4.28
CA GLY A 195 -2.52 10.83 -3.26
C GLY A 195 -3.16 11.89 -2.36
N SER A 196 -4.38 12.35 -2.60
CA SER A 196 -5.04 13.30 -1.69
C SER A 196 -5.59 12.63 -0.44
N ARG A 197 -5.38 13.25 0.72
CA ARG A 197 -5.88 12.77 2.00
C ARG A 197 -7.39 13.00 2.14
N ILE A 198 -8.11 11.96 2.50
CA ILE A 198 -9.55 11.97 2.74
C ILE A 198 -9.85 12.28 4.21
N THR A 199 -9.19 11.57 5.10
CA THR A 199 -9.38 11.67 6.56
C THR A 199 -8.22 11.04 7.29
N THR A 200 -8.19 11.25 8.60
CA THR A 200 -7.18 10.67 9.50
C THR A 200 -7.90 9.92 10.61
N ALA A 201 -7.34 8.80 11.04
CA ALA A 201 -7.78 8.03 12.20
C ALA A 201 -6.59 7.75 13.11
N LYS A 202 -6.86 7.34 14.36
CA LYS A 202 -5.85 6.80 15.27
C LYS A 202 -6.15 5.34 15.56
N SER A 203 -5.10 4.53 15.67
CA SER A 203 -5.25 3.16 16.14
C SER A 203 -5.51 3.12 17.65
N ASP A 204 -6.37 2.22 18.06
CA ASP A 204 -6.70 1.91 19.45
C ASP A 204 -5.67 0.97 20.11
N ALA A 205 -5.92 0.57 21.35
CA ALA A 205 -5.04 -0.35 22.10
C ALA A 205 -4.87 -1.72 21.40
N SER A 206 -5.85 -2.15 20.60
CA SER A 206 -5.78 -3.37 19.80
C SER A 206 -5.08 -3.18 18.45
N GLY A 207 -4.59 -1.98 18.16
CA GLY A 207 -4.00 -1.61 16.88
C GLY A 207 -5.02 -1.35 15.77
N ARG A 208 -6.33 -1.46 16.04
CA ARG A 208 -7.39 -1.20 15.05
C ARG A 208 -7.60 0.30 14.89
N TYR A 209 -7.82 0.72 13.65
CA TYR A 209 -8.27 2.07 13.36
C TYR A 209 -9.61 2.04 12.65
N ARG A 210 -10.38 3.11 12.84
CA ARG A 210 -11.70 3.28 12.24
C ARG A 210 -11.91 4.71 11.82
N ALA A 211 -12.39 4.91 10.60
CA ALA A 211 -12.84 6.19 10.08
C ALA A 211 -14.22 6.02 9.43
N THR A 212 -15.03 7.08 9.40
CA THR A 212 -16.34 7.09 8.75
C THR A 212 -16.41 8.26 7.78
N VAL A 213 -16.54 7.96 6.49
CA VAL A 213 -16.46 8.94 5.39
C VAL A 213 -17.72 8.86 4.52
N ALA A 214 -18.19 10.02 4.07
CA ALA A 214 -19.25 10.10 3.06
C ALA A 214 -18.62 10.14 1.67
N PHE A 215 -18.89 9.11 0.85
CA PHE A 215 -18.50 9.09 -0.55
C PHE A 215 -19.70 9.38 -1.44
N THR A 216 -19.46 10.11 -2.52
CA THR A 216 -20.47 10.40 -3.57
C THR A 216 -20.29 9.51 -4.78
N GLN A 217 -19.22 8.71 -4.83
CA GLN A 217 -18.90 7.79 -5.92
C GLN A 217 -18.04 6.63 -5.40
N THR A 218 -17.96 5.55 -6.16
CA THR A 218 -17.02 4.46 -5.93
C THR A 218 -15.58 4.99 -6.01
N THR A 219 -14.78 4.70 -4.99
CA THR A 219 -13.48 5.34 -4.79
C THR A 219 -12.45 4.31 -4.35
N THR A 220 -11.29 4.30 -4.99
CA THR A 220 -10.15 3.49 -4.57
C THR A 220 -9.34 4.22 -3.50
N LEU A 221 -9.03 3.50 -2.43
CA LEU A 221 -8.41 4.00 -1.22
C LEU A 221 -7.15 3.21 -0.88
N ARG A 222 -6.25 3.85 -0.16
CA ARG A 222 -5.17 3.21 0.61
C ARG A 222 -5.03 3.89 1.96
N ALA A 223 -4.50 3.18 2.93
CA ALA A 223 -4.09 3.74 4.21
C ALA A 223 -2.57 3.96 4.24
N ILE A 224 -2.14 4.96 4.99
CA ILE A 224 -0.73 5.29 5.21
C ILE A 224 -0.53 5.56 6.70
N VAL A 225 0.46 4.93 7.30
CA VAL A 225 1.05 5.38 8.56
C VAL A 225 2.23 6.27 8.19
N PRO A 226 2.20 7.57 8.48
CA PRO A 226 3.32 8.46 8.21
C PRO A 226 4.58 8.01 8.94
N GLY A 227 5.73 8.19 8.31
CA GLY A 227 7.02 7.95 8.95
C GLY A 227 7.25 8.93 10.09
N ALA A 228 7.81 8.45 11.19
CA ALA A 228 8.21 9.28 12.32
C ALA A 228 9.32 8.58 13.13
N GLY A 229 10.30 9.34 13.54
CA GLY A 229 11.38 8.84 14.41
C GLY A 229 12.15 7.66 13.77
N ASP A 230 11.98 6.48 14.34
CA ASP A 230 12.62 5.22 13.93
C ASP A 230 11.79 4.39 12.94
N GLN A 231 10.85 4.99 12.22
CA GLN A 231 9.91 4.28 11.36
C GLN A 231 9.73 4.96 10.01
N TYR A 232 9.69 4.14 8.97
CA TYR A 232 9.31 4.56 7.62
C TYR A 232 7.81 4.76 7.47
N PRO A 233 7.38 5.56 6.48
CA PRO A 233 5.99 5.55 6.07
C PRO A 233 5.63 4.16 5.53
N VAL A 234 4.49 3.64 6.00
CA VAL A 234 3.99 2.32 5.61
C VAL A 234 2.66 2.48 4.92
N TYR A 235 2.51 1.76 3.82
CA TYR A 235 1.34 1.81 2.95
C TYR A 235 0.59 0.48 3.01
N SER A 236 -0.74 0.55 3.05
CA SER A 236 -1.57 -0.63 2.80
C SER A 236 -1.66 -0.95 1.31
N GLY A 237 -2.19 -2.12 0.96
CA GLY A 237 -2.77 -2.37 -0.35
C GLY A 237 -3.94 -1.43 -0.64
N PHE A 238 -4.34 -1.35 -1.92
CA PHE A 238 -5.53 -0.61 -2.33
C PHE A 238 -6.80 -1.42 -2.09
N VAL A 239 -7.87 -0.73 -1.68
CA VAL A 239 -9.22 -1.27 -1.61
C VAL A 239 -10.20 -0.32 -2.30
N THR A 240 -11.36 -0.83 -2.69
CA THR A 240 -12.39 -0.02 -3.35
C THR A 240 -13.59 0.16 -2.43
N ALA A 241 -13.87 1.39 -2.03
CA ALA A 241 -15.12 1.75 -1.37
C ALA A 241 -16.22 1.89 -2.43
N HIS A 242 -17.09 0.89 -2.50
CA HIS A 242 -18.17 0.82 -3.48
C HIS A 242 -19.33 1.69 -3.06
N LYS A 243 -19.80 2.54 -3.99
CA LYS A 243 -20.97 3.39 -3.82
C LYS A 243 -22.05 2.99 -4.78
N LEU A 244 -23.24 2.70 -4.25
CA LEU A 244 -24.42 2.36 -5.00
C LEU A 244 -25.35 3.57 -5.12
N LEU A 245 -25.99 3.69 -6.26
CA LEU A 245 -27.08 4.60 -6.46
C LEU A 245 -28.31 4.11 -5.67
N ALA A 246 -29.01 5.02 -5.02
CA ALA A 246 -30.28 4.74 -4.35
C ALA A 246 -31.34 5.76 -4.75
N MET A 247 -32.49 5.27 -5.19
CA MET A 247 -33.73 6.08 -5.29
C MET A 247 -34.60 5.77 -4.08
N SER A 248 -34.83 6.77 -3.26
CA SER A 248 -35.62 6.57 -2.04
C SER A 248 -37.12 6.80 -2.23
N TYR A 249 -37.47 7.56 -3.25
CA TYR A 249 -38.85 7.97 -3.44
C TYR A 249 -39.14 8.28 -4.92
N LEU A 250 -40.32 7.88 -5.40
CA LEU A 250 -40.88 8.26 -6.69
C LEU A 250 -42.37 8.59 -6.51
N SER A 251 -42.74 9.82 -6.79
CA SER A 251 -44.14 10.27 -6.76
C SER A 251 -44.58 10.70 -8.13
N ALA A 252 -45.71 10.16 -8.55
CA ALA A 252 -46.34 10.49 -9.80
C ALA A 252 -47.86 10.31 -9.70
N ALA A 253 -48.64 11.16 -10.35
CA ALA A 253 -50.06 10.93 -10.48
C ALA A 253 -50.30 9.71 -11.41
N SER A 254 -51.23 8.83 -11.04
CA SER A 254 -51.63 7.69 -11.85
C SER A 254 -52.45 8.10 -13.10
N THR A 255 -52.95 9.33 -13.12
CA THR A 255 -53.75 9.90 -14.23
C THR A 255 -53.16 11.19 -14.72
N GLY A 256 -53.27 11.42 -16.01
CA GLY A 256 -52.89 12.67 -16.71
C GLY A 256 -53.97 13.12 -17.66
N GLN A 257 -53.83 14.30 -18.25
CA GLN A 257 -54.70 14.85 -19.29
C GLN A 257 -53.92 15.17 -20.56
N VAL A 258 -54.54 15.01 -21.71
CA VAL A 258 -53.93 15.39 -23.00
C VAL A 258 -53.54 16.86 -22.98
N ASN A 259 -52.36 17.18 -23.50
CA ASN A 259 -51.80 18.52 -23.55
C ASN A 259 -51.53 19.22 -22.21
N LYS A 260 -51.74 18.58 -21.08
CA LYS A 260 -51.33 19.08 -19.76
C LYS A 260 -50.00 18.49 -19.33
N LEU A 261 -49.22 19.27 -18.58
CA LEU A 261 -47.97 18.79 -18.04
C LEU A 261 -48.22 17.76 -16.90
N TRP A 262 -47.76 16.56 -17.12
CA TRP A 262 -47.69 15.54 -16.08
C TRP A 262 -46.32 15.57 -15.44
N LYS A 263 -46.26 15.44 -14.11
CA LYS A 263 -45.05 15.55 -13.30
C LYS A 263 -44.75 14.25 -12.61
N VAL A 264 -43.50 13.85 -12.64
CA VAL A 264 -42.93 12.84 -11.76
C VAL A 264 -41.81 13.47 -10.94
N SER A 265 -41.76 13.18 -9.67
CA SER A 265 -40.74 13.68 -8.77
C SER A 265 -40.22 12.58 -7.84
N GLY A 266 -39.04 12.79 -7.30
CA GLY A 266 -38.42 11.82 -6.43
C GLY A 266 -37.09 12.31 -5.88
N THR A 267 -36.40 11.41 -5.20
CA THR A 267 -35.06 11.64 -4.71
C THR A 267 -34.15 10.51 -5.13
N ALA A 268 -32.94 10.86 -5.52
CA ALA A 268 -31.87 9.91 -5.88
C ALA A 268 -30.55 10.35 -5.26
N PHE A 269 -29.83 9.40 -4.71
CA PHE A 269 -28.60 9.64 -3.98
C PHE A 269 -27.44 8.75 -4.50
N PRO A 270 -26.20 9.25 -4.41
CA PRO A 270 -25.81 10.59 -3.93
C PRO A 270 -26.30 11.69 -4.88
N GLY A 271 -26.48 12.92 -4.42
CA GLY A 271 -27.00 14.02 -5.26
C GLY A 271 -26.16 14.37 -6.49
N LYS A 272 -26.67 15.29 -7.35
CA LYS A 272 -26.06 15.70 -8.63
C LYS A 272 -25.99 14.56 -9.67
N LEU A 273 -26.97 13.69 -9.68
CA LEU A 273 -27.11 12.60 -10.66
C LEU A 273 -27.90 13.06 -11.86
N TRP A 274 -27.53 12.55 -13.05
CA TRP A 274 -28.31 12.78 -14.25
C TRP A 274 -29.61 11.98 -14.18
N THR A 275 -30.74 12.61 -14.47
CA THR A 275 -32.06 11.97 -14.52
C THR A 275 -32.79 12.34 -15.81
N ALA A 276 -33.40 11.33 -16.43
CA ALA A 276 -34.20 11.48 -17.66
C ALA A 276 -35.54 10.75 -17.51
N LEU A 277 -36.56 11.24 -18.20
CA LEU A 277 -37.83 10.56 -18.31
C LEU A 277 -37.90 9.91 -19.68
N GLU A 278 -38.26 8.63 -19.72
CA GLU A 278 -38.45 7.86 -20.95
C GLU A 278 -39.85 7.22 -20.99
N ILE A 279 -40.37 6.99 -22.19
CA ILE A 279 -41.62 6.32 -22.45
C ILE A 279 -41.39 5.03 -23.23
N TRP A 280 -42.17 4.00 -22.91
CA TRP A 280 -42.19 2.75 -23.66
C TRP A 280 -43.04 2.86 -24.91
N THR A 281 -42.47 2.61 -26.07
CA THR A 281 -43.15 2.65 -27.37
C THR A 281 -43.84 1.34 -27.77
N GLY A 282 -43.66 0.28 -26.98
CA GLY A 282 -44.05 -1.09 -27.34
C GLY A 282 -42.83 -1.94 -27.72
N THR A 283 -41.76 -1.31 -28.21
CA THR A 283 -40.52 -1.99 -28.62
C THR A 283 -39.28 -1.43 -27.96
N ALA A 284 -39.27 -0.13 -27.61
CA ALA A 284 -38.11 0.53 -27.06
C ALA A 284 -38.50 1.61 -26.04
N TRP A 285 -37.56 1.93 -25.16
CA TRP A 285 -37.65 3.12 -24.33
C TRP A 285 -37.03 4.30 -25.06
N VAL A 286 -37.81 5.38 -25.17
CA VAL A 286 -37.37 6.60 -25.86
C VAL A 286 -37.54 7.82 -24.95
N PRO A 287 -36.75 8.87 -25.11
CA PRO A 287 -36.91 10.11 -24.34
C PRO A 287 -38.33 10.66 -24.44
N ALA A 288 -38.94 10.99 -23.30
CA ALA A 288 -40.36 11.46 -23.26
C ALA A 288 -40.49 12.87 -22.73
N GLY A 289 -39.48 13.42 -22.09
CA GLY A 289 -39.59 14.70 -21.44
C GLY A 289 -38.24 15.33 -21.08
N SER A 290 -38.27 16.19 -20.08
CA SER A 290 -37.05 16.86 -19.64
C SER A 290 -36.05 15.92 -19.01
N ALA A 291 -34.77 16.20 -19.25
CA ALA A 291 -33.65 15.57 -18.57
C ALA A 291 -32.78 16.64 -17.90
N SER A 292 -32.25 16.34 -16.74
CA SER A 292 -31.37 17.27 -16.02
C SER A 292 -30.74 16.58 -14.80
N TYR A 293 -29.81 17.25 -14.14
CA TYR A 293 -29.25 16.78 -12.89
C TYR A 293 -30.23 16.91 -11.71
N THR A 294 -30.11 16.03 -10.71
CA THR A 294 -30.77 16.21 -9.42
C THR A 294 -30.16 17.42 -8.70
N LEU A 295 -30.92 18.01 -7.79
CA LEU A 295 -30.39 19.00 -6.87
C LEU A 295 -29.35 18.37 -5.92
N ALA A 296 -28.64 19.22 -5.17
CA ALA A 296 -27.63 18.75 -4.20
C ALA A 296 -28.23 17.83 -3.10
N ASN A 297 -29.47 18.05 -2.72
CA ASN A 297 -30.24 17.20 -1.80
C ASN A 297 -30.81 15.94 -2.44
N GLY A 298 -30.46 15.65 -3.69
CA GLY A 298 -30.92 14.51 -4.46
C GLY A 298 -32.31 14.64 -5.07
N SER A 299 -33.05 15.71 -4.81
CA SER A 299 -34.41 15.85 -5.35
C SER A 299 -34.39 16.14 -6.84
N TYR A 300 -35.41 15.63 -7.54
CA TYR A 300 -35.65 15.90 -8.95
C TYR A 300 -37.14 16.00 -9.26
N SER A 301 -37.47 16.71 -10.36
CA SER A 301 -38.77 16.73 -11.00
C SER A 301 -38.59 16.60 -12.50
N ARG A 302 -39.37 15.73 -13.13
CA ARG A 302 -39.40 15.54 -14.58
C ARG A 302 -40.80 15.71 -15.09
N TYR A 303 -40.94 16.23 -16.29
CA TYR A 303 -42.21 16.62 -16.88
C TYR A 303 -42.36 15.96 -18.23
N TRP A 304 -43.59 15.56 -18.51
CA TRP A 304 -44.04 15.01 -19.78
C TRP A 304 -45.37 15.65 -20.17
N LYS A 305 -45.53 15.96 -21.46
CA LYS A 305 -46.77 16.49 -22.01
C LYS A 305 -47.34 15.47 -22.98
N PRO A 306 -48.34 14.65 -22.55
CA PRO A 306 -48.96 13.66 -23.44
C PRO A 306 -49.74 14.34 -24.58
N SER A 307 -49.60 13.82 -25.79
CA SER A 307 -50.31 14.31 -26.98
C SER A 307 -51.56 13.52 -27.33
N ARG A 308 -51.84 12.40 -26.66
CA ARG A 308 -52.99 11.52 -26.91
C ARG A 308 -53.43 10.84 -25.62
N THR A 309 -54.69 10.37 -25.64
CA THR A 309 -55.24 9.51 -24.58
C THR A 309 -54.65 8.11 -24.63
N GLY A 310 -54.70 7.38 -23.51
CA GLY A 310 -54.26 6.00 -23.40
C GLY A 310 -53.51 5.71 -22.15
N THR A 311 -53.07 4.48 -21.98
CA THR A 311 -52.20 4.05 -20.87
C THR A 311 -50.77 3.96 -21.34
N PHE A 312 -49.89 4.64 -20.61
CA PHE A 312 -48.47 4.77 -20.96
C PHE A 312 -47.59 4.25 -19.81
N ARG A 313 -46.56 3.50 -20.19
CA ARG A 313 -45.48 3.14 -19.27
C ARG A 313 -44.36 4.17 -19.42
N LEU A 314 -43.98 4.78 -18.34
CA LEU A 314 -42.85 5.70 -18.25
C LEU A 314 -41.84 5.15 -17.28
N ARG A 315 -40.60 5.53 -17.46
CA ARG A 315 -39.56 5.28 -16.46
C ARG A 315 -38.71 6.52 -16.22
N VAL A 316 -38.28 6.70 -15.00
CA VAL A 316 -37.22 7.64 -14.67
C VAL A 316 -35.91 6.87 -14.64
N VAL A 317 -35.01 7.25 -15.51
CA VAL A 317 -33.62 6.72 -15.52
C VAL A 317 -32.74 7.67 -14.72
N VAL A 318 -31.94 7.11 -13.83
CA VAL A 318 -30.96 7.85 -13.04
C VAL A 318 -29.58 7.28 -13.33
N SER A 319 -28.65 8.14 -13.65
CA SER A 319 -27.27 7.75 -13.91
C SER A 319 -26.28 8.69 -13.23
N GLY A 320 -25.12 8.16 -12.92
CA GLY A 320 -24.02 8.92 -12.35
C GLY A 320 -22.69 8.22 -12.61
N PRO A 321 -21.62 8.99 -12.75
CA PRO A 321 -20.30 8.42 -12.98
C PRO A 321 -19.85 7.62 -11.77
N ARG A 322 -19.17 6.49 -12.02
CA ARG A 322 -18.53 5.67 -10.97
C ARG A 322 -19.49 5.22 -9.85
N LEU A 323 -20.71 4.88 -10.19
CA LEU A 323 -21.64 4.17 -9.30
C LEU A 323 -21.84 2.75 -9.82
N ASP A 324 -21.74 1.76 -8.93
CA ASP A 324 -21.66 0.34 -9.33
C ASP A 324 -22.92 -0.21 -9.98
N ASN A 325 -24.09 0.40 -9.69
CA ASN A 325 -25.37 0.00 -10.24
C ASN A 325 -26.00 1.07 -11.15
N SER A 326 -25.19 1.93 -11.76
CA SER A 326 -25.63 2.96 -12.71
C SER A 326 -25.62 2.42 -14.15
N PRO A 327 -26.63 2.73 -15.01
CA PRO A 327 -27.84 3.47 -14.68
C PRO A 327 -28.88 2.62 -13.94
N TRP A 328 -29.68 3.25 -13.12
CA TRP A 328 -30.81 2.65 -12.46
C TRP A 328 -32.10 3.32 -12.90
N ASN A 329 -33.21 2.56 -12.93
CA ASN A 329 -34.50 3.09 -13.38
C ASN A 329 -35.65 2.64 -12.48
N ARG A 330 -36.75 3.38 -12.57
CA ARG A 330 -38.00 3.05 -11.90
C ARG A 330 -39.18 3.38 -12.81
N GLU A 331 -40.05 2.44 -12.98
CA GLU A 331 -41.22 2.55 -13.87
C GLU A 331 -42.44 3.06 -13.11
N VAL A 332 -43.29 3.73 -13.86
CA VAL A 332 -44.62 4.16 -13.45
C VAL A 332 -45.57 4.06 -14.63
N THR A 333 -46.82 3.68 -14.35
CA THR A 333 -47.90 3.66 -15.36
C THR A 333 -48.80 4.84 -15.13
N VAL A 334 -49.17 5.53 -16.21
CA VAL A 334 -50.11 6.65 -16.16
C VAL A 334 -51.19 6.48 -17.23
N THR A 335 -52.45 6.70 -16.86
CA THR A 335 -53.59 6.73 -17.77
C THR A 335 -53.90 8.18 -18.10
N VAL A 336 -53.83 8.52 -19.41
CA VAL A 336 -54.10 9.87 -19.92
C VAL A 336 -55.55 9.90 -20.44
N LYS A 337 -56.31 10.83 -19.92
CA LYS A 337 -57.70 11.12 -20.33
C LYS A 337 -57.73 12.35 -21.25
N ALA A 338 -58.85 12.54 -21.97
CA ALA A 338 -59.08 13.71 -22.76
C ALA A 338 -59.07 15.00 -21.93
#